data_15896953041d1c541bd8ecbac31e528c
#
_entry.id   15896953041d1c541bd8ecbac31e528c
#
_cell.length_a   1.000
_cell.length_b   1.000
_cell.length_c   1.000
_cell.angle_alpha   90.00
_cell.angle_beta   90.00
_cell.angle_gamma   90.00
#
_symmetry.space_group_name_H-M   'P 1'
#
loop_
_entity.id
_entity.type
_entity.pdbx_description
1 polymer ?
#
loop_
_entity_poly.entity_id
_entity_poly.type
_entity_poly.pdbx_seq_one_letter_code
_entity_poly.pdbx_strand_id
1 'polypeptide(L)'
;ALDPETTQSILGLLREINQRLGLTIVLITHEMAVIREVCDRVVVLEQGRMVEQGPVWEVFGNPQHEVSRTLLAPLQHAIPEELQSRLQVQPASADAATVLRLQFTGIAREEPDLAALFSALGGRVRLLHGGIERIQGHGLGQLLLAVSGSSWGAEELRQRAGNWAQRVEVLGYVV
;
A
#
# COMPACT_ATOMS: atom_id res chain seq x y z
N ALA A 1 -22.96 -16.15 9.71
CA ALA A 1 -21.59 -15.86 9.24
C ALA A 1 -20.69 -17.02 9.65
N LEU A 2 -19.81 -17.46 8.76
CA LEU A 2 -18.79 -18.47 9.08
C LEU A 2 -17.75 -17.82 10.01
N ASP A 3 -17.20 -18.63 10.93
CA ASP A 3 -16.07 -18.15 11.71
C ASP A 3 -14.79 -18.02 10.83
N PRO A 4 -13.81 -17.22 11.25
CA PRO A 4 -12.61 -16.96 10.44
C PRO A 4 -11.83 -18.24 10.08
N GLU A 5 -11.76 -19.23 10.95
CA GLU A 5 -11.02 -20.47 10.72
C GLU A 5 -11.71 -21.32 9.65
N THR A 6 -13.03 -21.45 9.72
CA THR A 6 -13.82 -22.14 8.71
C THR A 6 -13.72 -21.43 7.34
N THR A 7 -13.76 -20.10 7.33
CA THR A 7 -13.58 -19.30 6.10
C THR A 7 -12.23 -19.60 5.46
N GLN A 8 -11.14 -19.55 6.21
CA GLN A 8 -9.78 -19.84 5.72
C GLN A 8 -9.66 -21.26 5.16
N SER A 9 -10.27 -22.27 5.84
CA SER A 9 -10.27 -23.66 5.38
C SER A 9 -10.97 -23.80 4.04
N ILE A 10 -12.13 -23.16 3.86
CA ILE A 10 -12.89 -23.18 2.60
C ILE A 10 -12.10 -22.50 1.47
N LEU A 11 -11.51 -21.34 1.74
CA LEU A 11 -10.70 -20.62 0.74
C LEU A 11 -9.47 -21.43 0.31
N GLY A 12 -8.81 -22.10 1.26
CA GLY A 12 -7.71 -23.05 0.98
C GLY A 12 -8.15 -24.20 0.07
N LEU A 13 -9.32 -24.80 0.35
CA LEU A 13 -9.89 -25.87 -0.45
C LEU A 13 -10.24 -25.38 -1.88
N LEU A 14 -10.84 -24.21 -2.02
CA LEU A 14 -11.15 -23.62 -3.33
C LEU A 14 -9.88 -23.41 -4.17
N ARG A 15 -8.81 -22.93 -3.55
CA ARG A 15 -7.51 -22.76 -4.20
C ARG A 15 -6.92 -24.09 -4.65
N GLU A 16 -6.99 -25.12 -3.80
CA GLU A 16 -6.52 -26.46 -4.13
C GLU A 16 -7.30 -27.06 -5.31
N ILE A 17 -8.63 -26.96 -5.30
CA ILE A 17 -9.50 -27.41 -6.39
C ILE A 17 -9.17 -26.69 -7.70
N ASN A 18 -9.04 -25.36 -7.65
CA ASN A 18 -8.67 -24.57 -8.82
C ASN A 18 -7.34 -25.04 -9.43
N GLN A 19 -6.32 -25.24 -8.60
CA GLN A 19 -4.99 -25.65 -9.04
C GLN A 19 -4.96 -27.10 -9.58
N ARG A 20 -5.64 -28.03 -8.91
CA ARG A 20 -5.65 -29.45 -9.32
C ARG A 20 -6.47 -29.72 -10.55
N LEU A 21 -7.61 -29.06 -10.68
CA LEU A 21 -8.56 -29.32 -11.75
C LEU A 21 -8.50 -28.33 -12.90
N GLY A 22 -7.74 -27.23 -12.75
CA GLY A 22 -7.64 -26.17 -13.75
C GLY A 22 -8.96 -25.43 -13.99
N LEU A 23 -9.84 -25.41 -12.98
CA LEU A 23 -11.17 -24.81 -13.11
C LEU A 23 -11.10 -23.28 -12.97
N THR A 24 -11.91 -22.59 -13.77
CA THR A 24 -12.17 -21.16 -13.51
C THR A 24 -13.27 -21.04 -12.47
N ILE A 25 -12.94 -20.39 -11.35
CA ILE A 25 -13.88 -20.14 -10.24
C ILE A 25 -14.21 -18.64 -10.21
N VAL A 26 -15.50 -18.32 -10.25
CA VAL A 26 -15.98 -16.93 -10.07
C VAL A 26 -16.54 -16.79 -8.67
N LEU A 27 -15.95 -15.89 -7.89
CA LEU A 27 -16.36 -15.57 -6.53
C LEU A 27 -16.96 -14.17 -6.49
N ILE A 28 -18.17 -14.04 -5.92
CA ILE A 28 -18.80 -12.73 -5.70
C ILE A 28 -18.74 -12.45 -4.21
N THR A 29 -18.06 -11.38 -3.84
CA THR A 29 -17.89 -10.97 -2.45
C THR A 29 -17.61 -9.47 -2.37
N HIS A 30 -17.88 -8.88 -1.21
CA HIS A 30 -17.44 -7.54 -0.86
C HIS A 30 -16.26 -7.56 0.14
N GLU A 31 -15.76 -8.73 0.48
CA GLU A 31 -14.63 -8.90 1.38
C GLU A 31 -13.30 -8.81 0.62
N MET A 32 -12.69 -7.62 0.65
CA MET A 32 -11.44 -7.35 -0.07
C MET A 32 -10.29 -8.25 0.41
N ALA A 33 -10.28 -8.64 1.68
CA ALA A 33 -9.29 -9.57 2.22
C ALA A 33 -9.36 -10.95 1.52
N VAL A 34 -10.58 -11.45 1.27
CA VAL A 34 -10.80 -12.71 0.53
C VAL A 34 -10.30 -12.59 -0.90
N ILE A 35 -10.64 -11.50 -1.61
CA ILE A 35 -10.18 -11.26 -2.97
C ILE A 35 -8.65 -11.26 -3.02
N ARG A 36 -8.01 -10.53 -2.13
CA ARG A 36 -6.54 -10.43 -2.03
C ARG A 36 -5.89 -11.79 -1.83
N GLU A 37 -6.51 -12.65 -1.05
CA GLU A 37 -5.92 -13.93 -0.66
C GLU A 37 -6.07 -15.00 -1.73
N VAL A 38 -7.23 -15.13 -2.38
CA VAL A 38 -7.52 -16.30 -3.21
C VAL A 38 -7.76 -16.02 -4.69
N CYS A 39 -7.98 -14.75 -5.08
CA CYS A 39 -8.29 -14.42 -6.47
C CYS A 39 -7.05 -14.01 -7.27
N ASP A 40 -6.99 -14.44 -8.54
CA ASP A 40 -5.93 -14.00 -9.47
C ASP A 40 -6.30 -12.65 -10.11
N ARG A 41 -7.58 -12.47 -10.40
CA ARG A 41 -8.13 -11.27 -11.05
C ARG A 41 -9.36 -10.79 -10.32
N VAL A 42 -9.63 -9.51 -10.44
CA VAL A 42 -10.82 -8.86 -9.87
C VAL A 42 -11.56 -8.09 -10.95
N VAL A 43 -12.88 -8.08 -10.83
CA VAL A 43 -13.79 -7.22 -11.58
C VAL A 43 -14.60 -6.41 -10.58
N VAL A 44 -14.55 -5.10 -10.68
CA VAL A 44 -15.32 -4.19 -9.83
C VAL A 44 -16.59 -3.79 -10.57
N LEU A 45 -17.72 -3.97 -9.91
CA LEU A 45 -19.04 -3.65 -10.43
C LEU A 45 -19.66 -2.46 -9.69
N GLU A 46 -20.26 -1.55 -10.44
CA GLU A 46 -21.08 -0.46 -9.93
C GLU A 46 -22.39 -0.42 -10.71
N GLN A 47 -23.50 -0.49 -10.00
CA GLN A 47 -24.87 -0.45 -10.61
C GLN A 47 -25.02 -1.43 -11.81
N GLY A 48 -24.46 -2.63 -11.68
CA GLY A 48 -24.51 -3.66 -12.73
C GLY A 48 -23.57 -3.47 -13.90
N ARG A 49 -22.71 -2.46 -13.86
CA ARG A 49 -21.68 -2.21 -14.89
C ARG A 49 -20.29 -2.51 -14.36
N MET A 50 -19.46 -3.06 -15.22
CA MET A 50 -18.03 -3.22 -14.93
C MET A 50 -17.34 -1.86 -15.05
N VAL A 51 -16.73 -1.40 -13.95
CA VAL A 51 -16.05 -0.11 -13.89
C VAL A 51 -14.53 -0.24 -13.84
N GLU A 52 -14.02 -1.36 -13.32
CA GLU A 52 -12.58 -1.67 -13.33
C GLU A 52 -12.36 -3.18 -13.33
N GLN A 53 -11.27 -3.64 -13.94
CA GLN A 53 -10.84 -5.04 -13.91
C GLN A 53 -9.34 -5.16 -14.07
N GLY A 54 -8.76 -6.21 -13.50
CA GLY A 54 -7.32 -6.48 -13.66
C GLY A 54 -6.83 -7.60 -12.75
N PRO A 55 -5.52 -7.89 -12.79
CA PRO A 55 -4.89 -8.67 -11.74
C PRO A 55 -5.12 -8.03 -10.38
N VAL A 56 -5.26 -8.85 -9.33
CA VAL A 56 -5.58 -8.33 -8.00
C VAL A 56 -4.50 -7.35 -7.52
N TRP A 57 -3.22 -7.66 -7.70
CA TRP A 57 -2.13 -6.78 -7.31
C TRP A 57 -2.21 -5.39 -7.98
N GLU A 58 -2.62 -5.33 -9.24
CA GLU A 58 -2.69 -4.07 -10.00
C GLU A 58 -3.82 -3.18 -9.50
N VAL A 59 -5.03 -3.74 -9.40
CA VAL A 59 -6.21 -3.00 -8.92
C VAL A 59 -6.04 -2.57 -7.46
N PHE A 60 -5.43 -3.42 -6.61
CA PHE A 60 -5.19 -3.10 -5.22
C PHE A 60 -4.06 -2.06 -5.04
N GLY A 61 -3.01 -2.15 -5.84
CA GLY A 61 -1.87 -1.23 -5.76
C GLY A 61 -2.10 0.13 -6.39
N ASN A 62 -2.95 0.20 -7.43
CA ASN A 62 -3.19 1.44 -8.18
C ASN A 62 -4.61 1.51 -8.75
N PRO A 63 -5.66 1.55 -7.90
CA PRO A 63 -7.04 1.61 -8.34
C PRO A 63 -7.30 2.86 -9.17
N GLN A 64 -7.88 2.68 -10.36
CA GLN A 64 -8.14 3.76 -11.31
C GLN A 64 -9.53 4.35 -11.11
N HIS A 65 -10.52 3.54 -10.75
CA HIS A 65 -11.89 3.99 -10.56
C HIS A 65 -12.16 4.43 -9.11
N GLU A 66 -13.05 5.41 -8.93
CA GLU A 66 -13.39 5.95 -7.60
C GLU A 66 -14.01 4.88 -6.68
N VAL A 67 -14.89 4.05 -7.23
CA VAL A 67 -15.49 2.94 -6.48
C VAL A 67 -14.42 1.97 -5.97
N SER A 68 -13.44 1.62 -6.78
CA SER A 68 -12.32 0.76 -6.36
C SER A 68 -11.52 1.40 -5.23
N ARG A 69 -11.23 2.70 -5.32
CA ARG A 69 -10.55 3.44 -4.24
C ARG A 69 -11.35 3.40 -2.95
N THR A 70 -12.65 3.60 -3.03
CA THR A 70 -13.55 3.56 -1.85
C THR A 70 -13.58 2.17 -1.22
N LEU A 71 -13.71 1.11 -2.02
CA LEU A 71 -13.72 -0.27 -1.55
C LEU A 71 -12.39 -0.67 -0.89
N LEU A 72 -11.28 -0.18 -1.42
CA LEU A 72 -9.94 -0.50 -0.93
C LEU A 72 -9.45 0.43 0.19
N ALA A 73 -10.12 1.56 0.42
CA ALA A 73 -9.75 2.54 1.45
C ALA A 73 -9.55 1.92 2.85
N PRO A 74 -10.39 0.98 3.33
CA PRO A 74 -10.20 0.35 4.64
C PRO A 74 -8.91 -0.49 4.74
N LEU A 75 -8.36 -0.95 3.62
CA LEU A 75 -7.11 -1.72 3.57
C LEU A 75 -5.87 -0.84 3.44
N GLN A 76 -6.05 0.43 3.09
CA GLN A 76 -4.95 1.37 3.00
C GLN A 76 -4.57 1.84 4.40
N HIS A 77 -3.27 1.94 4.64
CA HIS A 77 -2.75 2.47 5.89
C HIS A 77 -3.06 3.98 5.97
N ALA A 78 -4.17 4.33 6.60
CA ALA A 78 -4.48 5.73 6.89
C ALA A 78 -3.38 6.36 7.76
N ILE A 79 -3.17 7.66 7.62
CA ILE A 79 -2.27 8.39 8.53
C ILE A 79 -2.90 8.34 9.92
N PRO A 80 -2.20 7.81 10.96
CA PRO A 80 -2.72 7.80 12.32
C PRO A 80 -3.12 9.21 12.78
N GLU A 81 -4.26 9.36 13.47
CA GLU A 81 -4.76 10.66 13.95
C GLU A 81 -3.72 11.38 14.81
N GLU A 82 -2.99 10.64 15.66
CA GLU A 82 -1.90 11.20 16.47
C GLU A 82 -0.79 11.82 15.62
N LEU A 83 -0.45 11.21 14.49
CA LEU A 83 0.54 11.74 13.57
C LEU A 83 -0.04 12.95 12.81
N GLN A 84 -1.29 12.83 12.36
CA GLN A 84 -1.96 13.89 11.61
C GLN A 84 -2.09 15.18 12.43
N SER A 85 -2.39 15.08 13.73
CA SER A 85 -2.49 16.23 14.64
C SER A 85 -1.15 16.92 14.92
N ARG A 86 -0.04 16.21 14.73
CA ARG A 86 1.33 16.72 14.95
C ARG A 86 1.99 17.25 13.69
N LEU A 87 1.42 17.00 12.51
CA LEU A 87 1.94 17.47 11.25
C LEU A 87 1.82 18.99 11.13
N GLN A 88 2.92 19.64 10.80
CA GLN A 88 2.99 21.09 10.56
C GLN A 88 3.35 21.35 9.10
N VAL A 89 2.76 22.37 8.51
CA VAL A 89 3.02 22.78 7.11
C VAL A 89 4.44 23.35 6.95
N GLN A 90 4.97 23.96 8.00
CA GLN A 90 6.32 24.55 8.01
C GLN A 90 7.12 23.96 9.18
N PRO A 91 8.45 23.84 9.03
CA PRO A 91 9.29 23.34 10.11
C PRO A 91 9.29 24.34 11.28
N ALA A 92 8.97 23.86 12.48
CA ALA A 92 8.97 24.68 13.70
C ALA A 92 10.39 24.99 14.20
N SER A 93 11.37 24.20 13.82
CA SER A 93 12.78 24.35 14.21
C SER A 93 13.70 23.73 13.16
N ALA A 94 15.01 24.00 13.25
CA ALA A 94 16.01 23.38 12.40
C ALA A 94 16.10 21.85 12.58
N ASP A 95 15.65 21.33 13.72
CA ASP A 95 15.65 19.90 14.04
C ASP A 95 14.34 19.19 13.65
N ALA A 96 13.37 19.92 13.09
CA ALA A 96 12.10 19.35 12.65
C ALA A 96 12.33 18.27 11.58
N ALA A 97 11.71 17.10 11.78
CA ALA A 97 11.83 16.02 10.82
C ALA A 97 10.82 16.19 9.66
N THR A 98 11.29 16.05 8.44
CA THR A 98 10.42 15.98 7.25
C THR A 98 9.68 14.65 7.22
N VAL A 99 8.37 14.68 7.07
CA VAL A 99 7.53 13.47 6.96
C VAL A 99 7.22 13.20 5.50
N LEU A 100 7.65 12.02 5.04
CA LEU A 100 7.42 11.52 3.70
C LEU A 100 6.41 10.39 3.73
N ARG A 101 5.49 10.36 2.76
CA ARG A 101 4.65 9.22 2.42
C ARG A 101 5.17 8.60 1.13
N LEU A 102 5.56 7.34 1.20
CA LEU A 102 6.00 6.53 0.09
C LEU A 102 4.93 5.49 -0.21
N GLN A 103 4.52 5.37 -1.48
CA GLN A 103 3.58 4.36 -1.93
C GLN A 103 4.25 3.40 -2.91
N PHE A 104 4.03 2.10 -2.66
CA PHE A 104 4.48 0.98 -3.46
C PHE A 104 3.26 0.35 -4.13
N THR A 105 3.19 0.42 -5.46
CA THR A 105 2.01 -0.01 -6.23
C THR A 105 2.16 -1.39 -6.84
N GLY A 106 3.26 -2.09 -6.57
CA GLY A 106 3.52 -3.43 -7.09
C GLY A 106 4.09 -3.48 -8.51
N ILE A 107 4.24 -2.34 -9.20
CA ILE A 107 4.79 -2.30 -10.58
C ILE A 107 6.23 -2.81 -10.62
N ALA A 108 7.05 -2.43 -9.64
CA ALA A 108 8.35 -3.05 -9.43
C ALA A 108 8.11 -4.40 -8.73
N ARG A 109 8.33 -5.51 -9.40
CA ARG A 109 8.11 -6.84 -8.84
C ARG A 109 8.96 -7.13 -7.59
N GLU A 110 10.12 -6.50 -7.52
CA GLU A 110 11.05 -6.65 -6.40
C GLU A 110 10.61 -5.82 -5.20
N GLU A 111 10.90 -6.30 -4.01
CA GLU A 111 10.74 -5.53 -2.80
C GLU A 111 11.73 -4.36 -2.79
N PRO A 112 11.32 -3.17 -2.30
CA PRO A 112 12.23 -2.05 -2.22
C PRO A 112 13.37 -2.35 -1.25
N ASP A 113 14.60 -2.04 -1.65
CA ASP A 113 15.76 -2.06 -0.76
C ASP A 113 15.65 -0.88 0.22
N LEU A 114 15.10 -1.16 1.40
CA LEU A 114 14.93 -0.15 2.45
C LEU A 114 16.25 0.37 2.99
N ALA A 115 17.32 -0.44 2.98
CA ALA A 115 18.63 0.00 3.42
C ALA A 115 19.21 1.04 2.45
N ALA A 116 19.12 0.79 1.15
CA ALA A 116 19.54 1.73 0.12
C ALA A 116 18.68 3.01 0.13
N LEU A 117 17.36 2.87 0.30
CA LEU A 117 16.44 4.01 0.46
C LEU A 117 16.83 4.90 1.64
N PHE A 118 17.06 4.31 2.84
CA PHE A 118 17.39 5.08 4.04
C PHE A 118 18.77 5.74 3.91
N SER A 119 19.72 5.07 3.31
CA SER A 119 21.04 5.64 2.99
C SER A 119 20.93 6.84 2.04
N ALA A 120 20.08 6.76 1.03
CA ALA A 120 19.89 7.84 0.05
C ALA A 120 19.20 9.08 0.64
N LEU A 121 18.33 8.90 1.64
CA LEU A 121 17.67 10.01 2.33
C LEU A 121 18.64 10.77 3.25
N GLY A 122 19.68 10.11 3.74
CA GLY A 122 20.64 10.68 4.68
C GLY A 122 20.02 11.04 6.04
N GLY A 123 20.87 11.42 6.99
CA GLY A 123 20.41 11.76 8.34
C GLY A 123 19.81 10.58 9.10
N ARG A 124 18.91 10.86 10.03
CA ARG A 124 18.19 9.86 10.81
C ARG A 124 16.81 9.60 10.21
N VAL A 125 16.58 8.40 9.70
CA VAL A 125 15.28 7.96 9.16
C VAL A 125 14.57 7.11 10.21
N ARG A 126 13.29 7.44 10.50
CA ARG A 126 12.41 6.67 11.38
C ARG A 126 11.17 6.25 10.61
N LEU A 127 10.81 4.98 10.70
CA LEU A 127 9.50 4.51 10.26
C LEU A 127 8.47 4.95 11.31
N LEU A 128 7.51 5.76 10.89
CA LEU A 128 6.41 6.23 11.74
C LEU A 128 5.22 5.28 11.68
N HIS A 129 4.88 4.83 10.47
CA HIS A 129 3.73 3.95 10.24
C HIS A 129 3.84 3.28 8.86
N GLY A 130 3.09 2.17 8.66
CA GLY A 130 2.92 1.52 7.37
C GLY A 130 3.59 0.15 7.28
N GLY A 131 3.50 -0.43 6.11
CA GLY A 131 4.05 -1.72 5.78
C GLY A 131 3.98 -2.00 4.28
N ILE A 132 4.69 -3.04 3.87
CA ILE A 132 4.68 -3.56 2.51
C ILE A 132 4.25 -5.02 2.59
N GLU A 133 3.21 -5.37 1.86
CA GLU A 133 2.68 -6.72 1.77
C GLU A 133 2.92 -7.29 0.37
N ARG A 134 2.95 -8.61 0.26
CA ARG A 134 3.01 -9.30 -1.03
C ARG A 134 1.64 -9.73 -1.51
N ILE A 135 1.26 -9.28 -2.71
CA ILE A 135 0.08 -9.77 -3.42
C ILE A 135 0.56 -10.32 -4.76
N GLN A 136 0.41 -11.62 -4.97
CA GLN A 136 0.82 -12.31 -6.21
C GLN A 136 2.30 -12.08 -6.59
N GLY A 137 3.18 -11.98 -5.58
CA GLY A 137 4.61 -11.73 -5.80
C GLY A 137 4.98 -10.26 -6.01
N HIS A 138 4.03 -9.34 -5.94
CA HIS A 138 4.25 -7.89 -6.05
C HIS A 138 4.22 -7.25 -4.67
N GLY A 139 5.18 -6.36 -4.39
CA GLY A 139 5.25 -5.60 -3.14
C GLY A 139 4.34 -4.37 -3.19
N LEU A 140 3.26 -4.37 -2.42
CA LEU A 140 2.31 -3.27 -2.32
C LEU A 140 2.27 -2.72 -0.90
N GLY A 141 2.12 -1.41 -0.77
CA GLY A 141 1.97 -0.82 0.55
C GLY A 141 2.34 0.64 0.62
N GLN A 142 2.49 1.11 1.85
CA GLN A 142 2.81 2.50 2.15
C GLN A 142 3.75 2.57 3.35
N LEU A 143 4.71 3.46 3.29
CA LEU A 143 5.57 3.81 4.43
C LEU A 143 5.43 5.30 4.74
N LEU A 144 5.28 5.64 6.01
CA LEU A 144 5.42 6.98 6.53
C LEU A 144 6.76 7.08 7.24
N LEU A 145 7.66 7.91 6.70
CA LEU A 145 9.02 8.08 7.21
C LEU A 145 9.21 9.50 7.74
N ALA A 146 9.85 9.64 8.88
CA ALA A 146 10.36 10.91 9.38
C ALA A 146 11.88 10.97 9.15
N VAL A 147 12.35 12.01 8.47
CA VAL A 147 13.77 12.24 8.17
C VAL A 147 14.23 13.50 8.89
N SER A 148 15.21 13.38 9.80
CA SER A 148 15.81 14.47 10.55
C SER A 148 17.33 14.50 10.39
N GLY A 149 17.93 15.70 10.52
CA GLY A 149 19.37 15.89 10.41
C GLY A 149 19.93 15.55 9.02
N SER A 150 19.10 15.50 7.99
CA SER A 150 19.53 15.39 6.60
C SER A 150 20.04 16.74 6.09
N SER A 151 21.03 16.72 5.22
CA SER A 151 21.49 17.92 4.49
C SER A 151 20.54 18.31 3.35
N TRP A 152 19.55 17.47 3.05
CA TRP A 152 18.62 17.66 1.94
C TRP A 152 17.33 18.31 2.39
N GLY A 153 16.82 19.27 1.59
CA GLY A 153 15.50 19.85 1.79
C GLY A 153 14.37 18.86 1.41
N ALA A 154 13.13 19.20 1.83
CA ALA A 154 11.98 18.31 1.65
C ALA A 154 11.75 17.87 0.18
N GLU A 155 11.89 18.77 -0.78
CA GLU A 155 11.71 18.47 -2.20
C GLU A 155 12.83 17.53 -2.72
N GLU A 156 14.05 17.71 -2.27
CA GLU A 156 15.14 16.83 -2.66
C GLU A 156 15.00 15.45 -2.01
N LEU A 157 14.56 15.38 -0.75
CA LEU A 157 14.20 14.12 -0.10
C LEU A 157 13.12 13.38 -0.87
N ARG A 158 12.08 14.10 -1.35
CA ARG A 158 11.02 13.55 -2.18
C ARG A 158 11.57 12.96 -3.49
N GLN A 159 12.42 13.69 -4.20
CA GLN A 159 13.03 13.22 -5.45
C GLN A 159 13.91 12.00 -5.23
N ARG A 160 14.73 12.00 -4.17
CA ARG A 160 15.59 10.87 -3.81
C ARG A 160 14.77 9.62 -3.51
N ALA A 161 13.73 9.73 -2.68
CA ALA A 161 12.83 8.62 -2.37
C ALA A 161 12.10 8.07 -3.61
N GLY A 162 11.86 8.90 -4.63
CA GLY A 162 11.24 8.53 -5.89
C GLY A 162 11.99 7.48 -6.72
N ASN A 163 13.25 7.21 -6.41
CA ASN A 163 14.00 6.13 -7.05
C ASN A 163 13.58 4.73 -6.54
N TRP A 164 12.91 4.64 -5.40
CA TRP A 164 12.50 3.38 -4.76
C TRP A 164 10.99 3.21 -4.66
N ALA A 165 10.22 4.31 -4.64
CA ALA A 165 8.77 4.27 -4.51
C ALA A 165 8.09 4.88 -5.73
N GLN A 166 6.93 4.36 -6.13
CA GLN A 166 6.21 4.84 -7.32
C GLN A 166 5.54 6.19 -7.07
N ARG A 167 5.17 6.48 -5.82
CA ARG A 167 4.65 7.80 -5.43
C ARG A 167 5.30 8.25 -4.13
N VAL A 168 5.76 9.49 -4.09
CA VAL A 168 6.32 10.11 -2.89
C VAL A 168 5.68 11.47 -2.68
N GLU A 169 5.22 11.70 -1.45
CA GLU A 169 4.59 12.94 -1.04
C GLU A 169 5.23 13.43 0.25
N VAL A 170 5.46 14.74 0.34
CA VAL A 170 5.84 15.42 1.58
C VAL A 170 4.55 15.77 2.33
N LEU A 171 4.32 15.17 3.49
CA LEU A 171 3.13 15.43 4.31
C LEU A 171 3.28 16.67 5.19
N GLY A 172 4.50 17.06 5.50
CA GLY A 172 4.81 18.15 6.38
C GLY A 172 5.99 17.83 7.30
N TYR A 173 5.97 18.43 8.49
CA TYR A 173 7.06 18.35 9.46
C TYR A 173 6.55 17.94 10.84
N VAL A 174 7.39 17.24 11.61
CA VAL A 174 7.13 16.90 13.01
C VAL A 174 8.37 17.22 13.86
N VAL A 175 8.13 17.54 15.12
CA VAL A 175 9.19 17.77 16.13
C VAL A 175 9.34 16.52 17.00
#